data_7d901e418736c39388090a69b988f6cf
#
_entry.id   7d901e418736c39388090a69b988f6cf
#
_cell.length_a   1.000
_cell.length_b   1.000
_cell.length_c   1.000
_cell.angle_alpha   90.00
_cell.angle_beta   90.00
_cell.angle_gamma   90.00
#
_symmetry.space_group_name_H-M   'P 1'
#
loop_
_entity.id
_entity.type
_entity.pdbx_description
1 polymer ?
#
loop_
_entity_poly.entity_id
_entity_poly.type
_entity_poly.pdbx_seq_one_letter_code
_entity_poly.pdbx_strand_id
1 'polypeptide(L)'
;MAQNDGQLMIENARIIFRNFAGKEGMYNAEGDRNFCVLLDDDLAATLEKDGWNIKTLKAREEGDTPQPYIQASVKYRGRNGNTVRPPSIVMITSKGRTSLSEEECEILDWVDIANVDLILRPFEWAVNGKSGVKAYLKSIYITIQEDELQLKYADVPEIGIDQTPQLESGQPPFDPPYDTVIDGEVVNEQHAIES
;
A
#
# COMPACT_ATOMS: atom_id res chain seq x y z
N MET A 1 -12.71 -16.27 16.52
CA MET A 1 -12.72 -14.85 16.93
C MET A 1 -12.78 -14.75 18.43
N ALA A 2 -11.78 -14.15 19.05
CA ALA A 2 -11.76 -13.96 20.49
C ALA A 2 -12.08 -12.49 20.79
N GLN A 3 -13.25 -12.21 21.36
CA GLN A 3 -13.55 -10.92 21.98
C GLN A 3 -12.85 -10.92 23.35
N ASN A 4 -11.75 -10.23 23.44
CA ASN A 4 -11.08 -9.94 24.70
C ASN A 4 -11.27 -8.45 24.99
N ASP A 5 -11.98 -8.10 26.06
CA ASP A 5 -12.24 -6.73 26.50
C ASP A 5 -12.96 -5.82 25.44
N GLY A 6 -13.95 -6.34 24.73
CA GLY A 6 -14.63 -5.58 23.68
C GLY A 6 -13.79 -5.32 22.43
N GLN A 7 -12.59 -5.86 22.34
CA GLN A 7 -11.74 -5.76 21.16
C GLN A 7 -12.15 -6.78 20.09
N LEU A 8 -12.11 -6.35 18.83
CA LEU A 8 -12.42 -7.18 17.69
C LEU A 8 -11.11 -7.58 17.00
N MET A 9 -10.81 -8.87 16.98
CA MET A 9 -9.70 -9.44 16.22
C MET A 9 -10.23 -10.05 14.92
N ILE A 10 -9.63 -9.67 13.82
CA ILE A 10 -9.96 -10.17 12.46
C ILE A 10 -8.67 -10.68 11.85
N GLU A 11 -8.66 -11.97 11.49
CA GLU A 11 -7.57 -12.61 10.76
C GLU A 11 -7.93 -12.70 9.28
N ASN A 12 -6.93 -12.65 8.42
CA ASN A 12 -7.09 -12.67 6.96
C ASN A 12 -8.12 -11.64 6.47
N ALA A 13 -8.05 -10.44 7.01
CA ALA A 13 -8.95 -9.34 6.69
C ALA A 13 -8.69 -8.78 5.28
N ARG A 14 -9.75 -8.41 4.59
CA ARG A 14 -9.65 -7.63 3.34
C ARG A 14 -9.83 -6.16 3.65
N ILE A 15 -8.80 -5.36 3.37
CA ILE A 15 -8.83 -3.91 3.60
C ILE A 15 -8.91 -3.15 2.27
N ILE A 16 -9.72 -2.09 2.26
CA ILE A 16 -9.94 -1.21 1.10
C ILE A 16 -9.93 0.25 1.54
N PHE A 17 -9.88 1.18 0.60
CA PHE A 17 -9.89 2.62 0.84
C PHE A 17 -8.84 3.04 1.87
N ARG A 18 -7.62 2.54 1.67
CA ARG A 18 -6.48 2.83 2.53
C ARG A 18 -6.10 4.30 2.44
N ASN A 19 -5.91 4.93 3.59
CA ASN A 19 -5.39 6.28 3.76
C ASN A 19 -4.52 6.34 5.01
N PHE A 20 -3.44 5.58 5.03
CA PHE A 20 -2.45 5.58 6.10
C PHE A 20 -1.59 6.86 6.07
N ALA A 21 -1.42 7.47 4.90
CA ALA A 21 -0.76 8.77 4.76
C ALA A 21 -1.54 9.91 5.42
N GLY A 22 -2.86 9.77 5.61
CA GLY A 22 -3.72 10.83 6.11
C GLY A 22 -3.89 11.97 5.12
N LYS A 23 -3.89 11.68 3.82
CA LYS A 23 -4.10 12.68 2.77
C LYS A 23 -5.53 13.18 2.79
N GLU A 24 -5.68 14.49 2.55
CA GLU A 24 -6.98 15.10 2.36
C GLU A 24 -7.68 14.53 1.12
N GLY A 25 -8.98 14.33 1.21
CA GLY A 25 -9.82 13.84 0.14
C GLY A 25 -11.27 14.18 0.37
N MET A 26 -12.14 13.78 -0.57
CA MET A 26 -13.58 14.08 -0.51
C MET A 26 -14.24 13.66 0.81
N TYR A 27 -13.73 12.61 1.47
CA TYR A 27 -14.31 12.04 2.70
C TYR A 27 -13.34 12.07 3.90
N ASN A 28 -12.15 12.63 3.74
CA ASN A 28 -11.12 12.67 4.76
C ASN A 28 -10.56 14.08 4.89
N ALA A 29 -10.50 14.62 6.11
CA ALA A 29 -9.72 15.80 6.38
C ALA A 29 -8.22 15.46 6.41
N GLU A 30 -7.39 16.47 6.20
CA GLU A 30 -5.94 16.34 6.32
C GLU A 30 -5.54 15.77 7.71
N GLY A 31 -4.68 14.79 7.72
CA GLY A 31 -4.23 14.08 8.92
C GLY A 31 -5.17 12.99 9.42
N ASP A 32 -6.35 12.82 8.82
CA ASP A 32 -7.27 11.73 9.17
C ASP A 32 -6.87 10.43 8.46
N ARG A 33 -6.15 9.57 9.20
CA ARG A 33 -5.74 8.26 8.72
C ARG A 33 -6.82 7.22 9.00
N ASN A 34 -7.19 6.46 7.98
CA ASN A 34 -8.20 5.41 8.10
C ASN A 34 -8.09 4.40 6.95
N PHE A 35 -8.79 3.30 7.11
CA PHE A 35 -9.05 2.30 6.08
C PHE A 35 -10.38 1.60 6.37
N CYS A 36 -10.90 0.86 5.42
CA CYS A 36 -12.12 0.08 5.59
C CYS A 36 -11.81 -1.41 5.57
N VAL A 37 -12.44 -2.16 6.45
CA VAL A 37 -12.35 -3.63 6.54
C VAL A 37 -13.65 -4.20 6.02
N LEU A 38 -13.58 -5.04 5.00
CA LEU A 38 -14.73 -5.79 4.51
C LEU A 38 -15.10 -6.87 5.53
N LEU A 39 -16.38 -7.04 5.74
CA LEU A 39 -16.95 -8.00 6.70
C LEU A 39 -17.78 -9.03 5.96
N ASP A 40 -17.88 -10.24 6.52
CA ASP A 40 -18.96 -11.14 6.15
C ASP A 40 -20.30 -10.72 6.80
N ASP A 41 -21.40 -11.18 6.26
CA ASP A 41 -22.75 -10.76 6.68
C ASP A 41 -23.03 -11.15 8.14
N ASP A 42 -22.57 -12.31 8.60
CA ASP A 42 -22.81 -12.81 9.96
C ASP A 42 -22.05 -11.97 11.00
N LEU A 43 -20.80 -11.65 10.71
CA LEU A 43 -19.98 -10.77 11.55
C LEU A 43 -20.57 -9.36 11.56
N ALA A 44 -20.93 -8.83 10.41
CA ALA A 44 -21.52 -7.50 10.29
C ALA A 44 -22.81 -7.39 11.12
N ALA A 45 -23.71 -8.37 11.02
CA ALA A 45 -24.95 -8.40 11.79
C ALA A 45 -24.71 -8.50 13.32
N THR A 46 -23.66 -9.19 13.74
CA THR A 46 -23.26 -9.30 15.15
C THR A 46 -22.74 -7.95 15.66
N LEU A 47 -21.83 -7.33 14.91
CA LEU A 47 -21.22 -6.04 15.27
C LEU A 47 -22.27 -4.91 15.27
N GLU A 48 -23.24 -4.94 14.36
CA GLU A 48 -24.32 -3.97 14.32
C GLU A 48 -25.19 -4.05 15.58
N LYS A 49 -25.50 -5.26 16.06
CA LYS A 49 -26.22 -5.46 17.34
C LYS A 49 -25.43 -4.93 18.53
N ASP A 50 -24.10 -5.02 18.49
CA ASP A 50 -23.20 -4.50 19.51
C ASP A 50 -22.97 -2.97 19.39
N GLY A 51 -23.67 -2.32 18.45
CA GLY A 51 -23.66 -0.87 18.26
C GLY A 51 -22.50 -0.32 17.42
N TRP A 52 -21.72 -1.20 16.77
CA TRP A 52 -20.67 -0.76 15.88
C TRP A 52 -21.22 -0.07 14.63
N ASN A 53 -20.51 0.94 14.16
CA ASN A 53 -20.90 1.71 12.99
C ASN A 53 -20.58 0.96 11.69
N ILE A 54 -21.42 0.00 11.35
CA ILE A 54 -21.31 -0.78 10.12
C ILE A 54 -21.91 0.02 8.96
N LYS A 55 -21.25 -0.03 7.82
CA LYS A 55 -21.68 0.61 6.56
C LYS A 55 -21.72 -0.44 5.47
N THR A 56 -22.46 -0.15 4.40
CA THR A 56 -22.58 -1.04 3.24
C THR A 56 -22.10 -0.33 1.99
N LEU A 57 -21.25 -1.01 1.22
CA LEU A 57 -20.91 -0.57 -0.13
C LEU A 57 -22.13 -0.77 -1.02
N LYS A 58 -22.44 0.27 -1.79
CA LYS A 58 -23.49 0.16 -2.81
C LYS A 58 -23.04 -0.79 -3.91
N ALA A 59 -23.96 -1.62 -4.37
CA ALA A 59 -23.75 -2.42 -5.56
C ALA A 59 -23.32 -1.52 -6.74
N ARG A 60 -22.33 -1.95 -7.50
CA ARG A 60 -21.89 -1.24 -8.71
C ARG A 60 -22.70 -1.62 -9.92
N GLU A 61 -23.15 -2.87 -9.96
CA GLU A 61 -23.94 -3.43 -11.05
C GLU A 61 -25.25 -4.03 -10.52
N GLU A 62 -26.25 -4.16 -11.38
CA GLU A 62 -27.52 -4.77 -11.06
C GLU A 62 -27.30 -6.27 -10.83
N GLY A 63 -27.48 -6.73 -9.58
CA GLY A 63 -27.24 -8.11 -9.15
C GLY A 63 -26.06 -8.30 -8.20
N ASP A 64 -25.24 -7.27 -7.98
CA ASP A 64 -24.18 -7.33 -6.96
C ASP A 64 -24.76 -7.42 -5.56
N THR A 65 -24.17 -8.28 -4.73
CA THR A 65 -24.52 -8.35 -3.31
C THR A 65 -23.93 -7.15 -2.56
N PRO A 66 -24.71 -6.40 -1.79
CA PRO A 66 -24.19 -5.34 -0.93
C PRO A 66 -23.13 -5.89 0.01
N GLN A 67 -21.97 -5.24 0.09
CA GLN A 67 -20.83 -5.69 0.89
C GLN A 67 -20.72 -4.84 2.16
N PRO A 68 -20.92 -5.41 3.36
CA PRO A 68 -20.75 -4.67 4.61
C PRO A 68 -19.26 -4.41 4.90
N TYR A 69 -19.00 -3.27 5.53
CA TYR A 69 -17.65 -2.88 5.95
C TYR A 69 -17.68 -2.04 7.22
N ILE A 70 -16.57 -2.03 7.92
CA ILE A 70 -16.30 -1.14 9.04
C ILE A 70 -15.13 -0.23 8.73
N GLN A 71 -15.27 1.06 9.02
CA GLN A 71 -14.20 2.03 8.88
C GLN A 71 -13.36 2.07 10.16
N ALA A 72 -12.08 1.72 10.05
CA ALA A 72 -11.12 1.78 11.13
C ALA A 72 -10.31 3.07 11.08
N SER A 73 -10.28 3.81 12.20
CA SER A 73 -9.46 5.02 12.33
C SER A 73 -8.09 4.69 12.90
N VAL A 74 -7.03 5.25 12.31
CA VAL A 74 -5.65 5.13 12.77
C VAL A 74 -5.29 6.43 13.50
N LYS A 75 -5.22 6.41 14.83
CA LYS A 75 -5.01 7.62 15.64
C LYS A 75 -3.71 7.51 16.43
N TYR A 76 -2.78 8.41 16.14
CA TYR A 76 -1.53 8.58 16.86
C TYR A 76 -1.64 9.63 17.98
N ARG A 77 -2.55 10.58 17.83
CA ARG A 77 -2.78 11.67 18.79
C ARG A 77 -4.26 11.76 19.13
N GLY A 78 -4.54 12.08 20.39
CA GLY A 78 -5.89 12.33 20.86
C GLY A 78 -6.41 13.70 20.46
N ARG A 79 -7.71 13.88 20.58
CA ARG A 79 -8.35 15.21 20.43
C ARG A 79 -7.82 16.12 21.54
N ASN A 80 -7.48 17.37 21.22
CA ASN A 80 -6.93 18.36 22.16
C ASN A 80 -5.55 18.01 22.77
N GLY A 81 -4.71 17.25 22.02
CA GLY A 81 -3.36 16.92 22.49
C GLY A 81 -3.29 15.86 23.59
N ASN A 82 -4.41 15.23 23.96
CA ASN A 82 -4.40 14.12 24.90
C ASN A 82 -3.56 12.95 24.36
N THR A 83 -2.80 12.31 25.27
CA THR A 83 -2.01 11.15 24.92
C THR A 83 -2.94 9.96 24.61
N VAL A 84 -2.86 9.48 23.38
CA VAL A 84 -3.51 8.24 22.95
C VAL A 84 -2.42 7.19 22.76
N ARG A 85 -2.68 5.97 23.17
CA ARG A 85 -1.76 4.87 22.86
C ARG A 85 -1.74 4.69 21.34
N PRO A 86 -0.60 4.91 20.67
CA PRO A 86 -0.51 4.76 19.22
C PRO A 86 -0.78 3.32 18.80
N PRO A 87 -1.27 3.10 17.58
CA PRO A 87 -1.43 1.76 17.05
C PRO A 87 -0.06 1.12 16.79
N SER A 88 0.00 -0.20 16.91
CA SER A 88 1.15 -0.98 16.45
C SER A 88 0.91 -1.40 15.00
N ILE A 89 1.73 -0.92 14.08
CA ILE A 89 1.67 -1.25 12.66
C ILE A 89 2.92 -2.02 12.30
N VAL A 90 2.76 -3.26 11.83
CA VAL A 90 3.87 -4.17 11.50
C VAL A 90 3.72 -4.64 10.07
N MET A 91 4.73 -4.37 9.26
CA MET A 91 4.87 -4.89 7.92
C MET A 91 5.71 -6.17 7.94
N ILE A 92 5.27 -7.20 7.22
CA ILE A 92 5.92 -8.50 7.10
C ILE A 92 6.33 -8.73 5.66
N THR A 93 7.60 -9.06 5.47
CA THR A 93 8.21 -9.40 4.18
C THR A 93 8.99 -10.71 4.34
N SER A 94 9.53 -11.26 3.26
CA SER A 94 10.42 -12.44 3.28
C SER A 94 11.66 -12.21 4.15
N LYS A 95 12.12 -10.97 4.29
CA LYS A 95 13.28 -10.57 5.10
C LYS A 95 12.97 -10.44 6.59
N GLY A 96 11.68 -10.48 6.98
CA GLY A 96 11.24 -10.38 8.35
C GLY A 96 10.14 -9.36 8.58
N ARG A 97 10.00 -8.90 9.82
CA ARG A 97 8.98 -7.95 10.24
C ARG A 97 9.60 -6.60 10.60
N THR A 98 8.94 -5.53 10.19
CA THR A 98 9.33 -4.14 10.46
C THR A 98 8.16 -3.42 11.12
N SER A 99 8.39 -2.76 12.26
CA SER A 99 7.40 -1.86 12.86
C SER A 99 7.47 -0.52 12.17
N LEU A 100 6.34 -0.05 11.66
CA LEU A 100 6.25 1.23 10.96
C LEU A 100 5.84 2.35 11.92
N SER A 101 6.54 3.47 11.81
CA SER A 101 6.20 4.72 12.50
C SER A 101 5.01 5.43 11.85
N GLU A 102 4.59 6.55 12.44
CA GLU A 102 3.52 7.39 11.89
C GLU A 102 3.84 7.90 10.47
N GLU A 103 5.10 8.18 10.20
CA GLU A 103 5.57 8.71 8.92
C GLU A 103 5.77 7.62 7.86
N GLU A 104 6.21 6.44 8.30
CA GLU A 104 6.50 5.31 7.41
C GLU A 104 5.26 4.54 6.98
N CYS A 105 4.16 4.65 7.75
CA CYS A 105 2.96 3.85 7.46
C CYS A 105 2.27 4.21 6.13
N GLU A 106 2.60 5.35 5.51
CA GLU A 106 2.08 5.73 4.19
C GLU A 106 2.40 4.71 3.09
N ILE A 107 3.49 3.94 3.25
CA ILE A 107 3.85 2.88 2.29
C ILE A 107 2.72 1.88 2.11
N LEU A 108 1.90 1.67 3.14
CA LEU A 108 0.78 0.73 3.12
C LEU A 108 -0.37 1.16 2.19
N ASP A 109 -0.37 2.40 1.70
CA ASP A 109 -1.35 2.87 0.74
C ASP A 109 -1.06 2.35 -0.69
N TRP A 110 0.18 1.93 -0.96
CA TRP A 110 0.68 1.61 -2.30
C TRP A 110 1.07 0.14 -2.50
N VAL A 111 1.48 -0.54 -1.43
CA VAL A 111 1.96 -1.93 -1.53
C VAL A 111 0.84 -2.91 -1.83
N ASP A 112 1.18 -3.98 -2.53
CA ASP A 112 0.30 -5.13 -2.69
C ASP A 112 0.31 -5.98 -1.42
N ILE A 113 -0.87 -6.34 -0.95
CA ILE A 113 -1.07 -7.01 0.33
C ILE A 113 -1.47 -8.45 0.10
N ALA A 114 -0.72 -9.38 0.69
CA ALA A 114 -1.02 -10.81 0.67
C ALA A 114 -1.96 -11.21 1.83
N ASN A 115 -1.72 -10.71 3.04
CA ASN A 115 -2.54 -11.00 4.22
C ASN A 115 -2.57 -9.83 5.20
N VAL A 116 -3.68 -9.70 5.92
CA VAL A 116 -3.86 -8.70 7.00
C VAL A 116 -4.49 -9.36 8.22
N ASP A 117 -3.82 -9.26 9.35
CA ASP A 117 -4.37 -9.62 10.65
C ASP A 117 -4.42 -8.37 11.53
N LEU A 118 -5.56 -8.07 12.13
CA LEU A 118 -5.73 -6.83 12.87
C LEU A 118 -6.57 -6.96 14.13
N ILE A 119 -6.37 -6.04 15.06
CA ILE A 119 -7.17 -5.86 16.25
C ILE A 119 -7.72 -4.44 16.27
N LEU A 120 -9.03 -4.32 16.33
CA LEU A 120 -9.74 -3.08 16.54
C LEU A 120 -10.18 -2.96 17.99
N ARG A 121 -10.13 -1.74 18.52
CA ARG A 121 -10.71 -1.39 19.82
C ARG A 121 -11.96 -0.55 19.61
N PRO A 122 -13.01 -0.77 20.40
CA PRO A 122 -14.20 0.06 20.37
C PRO A 122 -13.91 1.45 20.96
N PHE A 123 -14.53 2.45 20.37
CA PHE A 123 -14.60 3.79 20.94
C PHE A 123 -16.06 4.23 20.93
N GLU A 124 -16.67 4.23 22.09
CA GLU A 124 -18.03 4.70 22.27
C GLU A 124 -18.11 6.22 22.11
N TRP A 125 -19.12 6.67 21.39
CA TRP A 125 -19.38 8.09 21.22
C TRP A 125 -20.86 8.39 21.40
N ALA A 126 -21.13 9.55 21.97
CA ALA A 126 -22.49 10.06 22.10
C ALA A 126 -22.48 11.57 21.82
N VAL A 127 -23.22 12.00 20.81
CA VAL A 127 -23.33 13.41 20.41
C VAL A 127 -24.77 13.68 19.97
N ASN A 128 -25.37 14.74 20.51
CA ASN A 128 -26.71 15.20 20.13
C ASN A 128 -27.79 14.09 20.15
N GLY A 129 -27.77 13.23 21.20
CA GLY A 129 -28.75 12.15 21.36
C GLY A 129 -28.52 10.94 20.43
N LYS A 130 -27.48 10.94 19.62
CA LYS A 130 -27.02 9.78 18.86
C LYS A 130 -25.79 9.18 19.50
N SER A 131 -25.73 7.87 19.55
CA SER A 131 -24.58 7.12 20.07
C SER A 131 -24.19 5.98 19.12
N GLY A 132 -23.01 5.46 19.29
CA GLY A 132 -22.50 4.33 18.51
C GLY A 132 -21.07 3.98 18.88
N VAL A 133 -20.52 2.96 18.24
CA VAL A 133 -19.16 2.50 18.45
C VAL A 133 -18.35 2.71 17.17
N LYS A 134 -17.24 3.44 17.27
CA LYS A 134 -16.25 3.58 16.21
C LYS A 134 -15.13 2.57 16.41
N ALA A 135 -14.57 2.08 15.32
CA ALA A 135 -13.40 1.23 15.33
C ALA A 135 -12.12 2.07 15.33
N TYR A 136 -11.26 1.87 16.31
CA TYR A 136 -9.90 2.40 16.33
C TYR A 136 -8.90 1.26 16.18
N LEU A 137 -7.91 1.46 15.31
CA LEU A 137 -6.84 0.48 15.17
C LEU A 137 -6.03 0.37 16.46
N LYS A 138 -5.88 -0.86 16.98
CA LYS A 138 -4.97 -1.19 18.06
C LYS A 138 -3.67 -1.75 17.55
N SER A 139 -3.74 -2.74 16.68
CA SER A 139 -2.60 -3.35 16.02
C SER A 139 -2.98 -3.94 14.68
N ILE A 140 -2.04 -3.94 13.75
CA ILE A 140 -2.19 -4.55 12.43
C ILE A 140 -0.87 -5.17 12.00
N TYR A 141 -0.95 -6.37 11.44
CA TYR A 141 0.14 -7.10 10.82
C TYR A 141 -0.21 -7.29 9.36
N ILE A 142 0.61 -6.74 8.48
CA ILE A 142 0.38 -6.74 7.04
C ILE A 142 1.50 -7.49 6.36
N THR A 143 1.18 -8.64 5.75
CA THR A 143 2.10 -9.37 4.90
C THR A 143 2.03 -8.81 3.50
N ILE A 144 3.17 -8.35 2.99
CA ILE A 144 3.30 -7.78 1.66
C ILE A 144 3.45 -8.89 0.63
N GLN A 145 2.80 -8.74 -0.51
CA GLN A 145 3.07 -9.56 -1.68
C GLN A 145 4.32 -9.02 -2.37
N GLU A 146 5.42 -9.75 -2.23
CA GLU A 146 6.69 -9.38 -2.85
C GLU A 146 6.75 -9.87 -4.29
N ASP A 147 7.41 -9.10 -5.15
CA ASP A 147 7.68 -9.47 -6.53
C ASP A 147 8.65 -10.66 -6.57
N GLU A 148 8.35 -11.64 -7.41
CA GLU A 148 9.20 -12.84 -7.61
C GLU A 148 10.63 -12.45 -8.06
N LEU A 149 10.78 -11.38 -8.82
CA LEU A 149 12.09 -10.88 -9.23
C LEU A 149 12.85 -10.26 -8.08
N GLN A 150 12.18 -9.53 -7.18
CA GLN A 150 12.80 -9.02 -5.97
C GLN A 150 13.27 -10.15 -5.07
N LEU A 151 12.49 -11.22 -4.94
CA LEU A 151 12.90 -12.42 -4.19
C LEU A 151 14.08 -13.12 -4.84
N LYS A 152 14.08 -13.27 -6.17
CA LYS A 152 15.14 -13.92 -6.93
C LYS A 152 16.48 -13.20 -6.80
N TYR A 153 16.47 -11.87 -6.74
CA TYR A 153 17.67 -11.04 -6.66
C TYR A 153 17.95 -10.48 -5.26
N ALA A 154 17.24 -10.97 -4.23
CA ALA A 154 17.39 -10.48 -2.86
C ALA A 154 18.81 -10.61 -2.31
N ASP A 155 19.58 -11.62 -2.75
CA ASP A 155 20.98 -11.87 -2.33
C ASP A 155 22.00 -11.10 -3.16
N VAL A 156 21.56 -10.39 -4.21
CA VAL A 156 22.47 -9.54 -5.03
C VAL A 156 22.61 -8.19 -4.34
N PRO A 157 23.84 -7.79 -3.96
CA PRO A 157 24.04 -6.52 -3.28
C PRO A 157 23.64 -5.34 -4.19
N GLU A 158 22.92 -4.37 -3.62
CA GLU A 158 22.64 -3.10 -4.29
C GLU A 158 23.93 -2.27 -4.35
N ILE A 159 24.41 -2.03 -5.57
CA ILE A 159 25.54 -1.15 -5.82
C ILE A 159 24.96 0.22 -6.19
N GLY A 160 25.27 1.25 -5.40
CA GLY A 160 24.90 2.62 -5.73
C GLY A 160 25.50 3.06 -7.07
N ILE A 161 24.80 3.92 -7.80
CA ILE A 161 25.25 4.43 -9.11
C ILE A 161 26.66 5.01 -9.03
N ASP A 162 27.01 5.61 -7.90
CA ASP A 162 28.35 6.18 -7.66
C ASP A 162 29.45 5.14 -7.48
N GLN A 163 29.10 3.87 -7.25
CA GLN A 163 30.05 2.76 -7.10
C GLN A 163 30.10 1.86 -8.34
N THR A 164 29.34 2.17 -9.37
CA THR A 164 29.42 1.46 -10.64
C THR A 164 30.80 1.76 -11.23
N PRO A 165 31.64 0.74 -11.52
CA PRO A 165 32.92 0.98 -12.20
C PRO A 165 32.62 1.75 -13.48
N GLN A 166 33.19 2.95 -13.61
CA GLN A 166 33.16 3.66 -14.88
C GLN A 166 33.85 2.73 -15.89
N LEU A 167 33.11 2.24 -16.86
CA LEU A 167 33.70 1.65 -18.05
C LEU A 167 34.60 2.72 -18.64
N GLU A 168 35.92 2.50 -18.60
CA GLU A 168 36.87 3.39 -19.23
C GLU A 168 36.42 3.63 -20.64
N SER A 169 36.06 4.88 -20.93
CA SER A 169 35.63 5.31 -22.26
C SER A 169 36.81 5.15 -23.20
N GLY A 170 36.86 4.06 -23.94
CA GLY A 170 37.93 3.96 -24.94
C GLY A 170 38.04 2.66 -25.73
N GLN A 171 37.52 1.56 -25.29
CA GLN A 171 37.57 0.36 -26.12
C GLN A 171 36.26 -0.43 -26.00
N PRO A 172 35.54 -0.67 -27.09
CA PRO A 172 34.47 -1.66 -27.08
C PRO A 172 35.08 -3.03 -26.78
N PRO A 173 34.41 -3.88 -25.94
CA PRO A 173 34.93 -5.17 -25.51
C PRO A 173 35.06 -6.21 -26.63
N PHE A 174 34.82 -5.83 -27.87
CA PHE A 174 34.96 -6.67 -29.05
C PHE A 174 35.68 -5.88 -30.14
N ASP A 175 36.85 -6.35 -30.55
CA ASP A 175 37.38 -5.96 -31.82
C ASP A 175 36.39 -6.45 -32.91
N PRO A 176 35.89 -5.55 -33.78
CA PRO A 176 35.04 -5.97 -34.86
C PRO A 176 35.86 -6.88 -35.79
N PRO A 177 35.35 -8.08 -36.16
CA PRO A 177 36.14 -9.07 -36.91
C PRO A 177 36.34 -8.72 -38.39
N TYR A 178 36.09 -7.48 -38.80
CA TYR A 178 36.21 -7.08 -40.23
C TYR A 178 36.86 -5.72 -40.36
N ASP A 179 38.15 -5.74 -40.64
CA ASP A 179 38.81 -4.68 -41.40
C ASP A 179 38.37 -4.83 -42.87
N THR A 180 37.24 -4.28 -43.21
CA THR A 180 36.91 -4.02 -44.59
C THR A 180 36.83 -2.51 -44.80
N VAL A 181 37.99 -1.94 -45.06
CA VAL A 181 38.09 -0.64 -45.69
C VAL A 181 37.53 -0.80 -47.08
N ILE A 182 36.29 -0.40 -47.29
CA ILE A 182 35.75 -0.20 -48.64
C ILE A 182 36.13 1.23 -48.99
N ASP A 183 37.21 1.37 -49.76
CA ASP A 183 37.52 2.58 -50.49
C ASP A 183 36.38 2.83 -51.51
N GLY A 184 35.40 3.64 -51.08
CA GLY A 184 34.33 4.15 -51.90
C GLY A 184 34.78 5.39 -52.62
N GLU A 185 35.30 5.23 -53.81
CA GLU A 185 35.55 6.31 -54.78
C GLU A 185 34.20 6.99 -55.11
N VAL A 186 34.06 8.26 -54.69
CA VAL A 186 32.88 9.07 -55.05
C VAL A 186 33.03 9.51 -56.49
N VAL A 187 32.40 8.83 -57.43
CA VAL A 187 32.26 9.29 -58.80
C VAL A 187 31.16 10.34 -58.86
N ASN A 188 31.60 11.55 -59.11
CA ASN A 188 30.74 12.70 -59.33
C ASN A 188 30.31 12.70 -60.84
N GLU A 189 29.16 12.14 -61.15
CA GLU A 189 28.55 12.31 -62.50
C GLU A 189 27.62 13.52 -62.47
N GLN A 190 28.16 14.66 -62.96
CA GLN A 190 27.33 15.76 -63.44
C GLN A 190 26.80 15.44 -64.85
N HIS A 191 25.54 15.13 -64.98
CA HIS A 191 24.88 15.15 -66.28
C HIS A 191 24.23 16.52 -66.47
N ALA A 192 24.90 17.27 -67.41
CA ALA A 192 24.29 18.39 -68.07
C ALA A 192 23.18 17.90 -69.00
N ILE A 193 22.02 18.48 -68.91
CA ILE A 193 20.95 18.34 -69.87
C ILE A 193 20.92 19.69 -70.68
N GLU A 194 21.41 19.66 -71.91
CA GLU A 194 21.09 20.65 -72.95
C GLU A 194 20.09 20.00 -73.88
N SER A 195 19.14 20.87 -74.29
CA SER A 195 18.24 20.87 -75.41
C SER A 195 16.79 20.55 -75.11
#